data_98f57eeaa29d5308b1f0ea4a6b69276b
#
_entry.id   98f57eeaa29d5308b1f0ea4a6b69276b
#
_cell.length_a   1.000
_cell.length_b   1.000
_cell.length_c   1.000
_cell.angle_alpha   90.00
_cell.angle_beta   90.00
_cell.angle_gamma   90.00
#
_symmetry.space_group_name_H-M   'P 1'
#
loop_
_entity.id
_entity.type
_entity.pdbx_description
1 polymer ?
#
loop_
_entity_poly.entity_id
_entity_poly.type
_entity_poly.pdbx_seq_one_letter_code
_entity_poly.pdbx_strand_id
1 'polypeptide(L)' 'MNRMPTRSDLTLAEHSSLCLVAKGFMSRAIAPAHRTRLVQLGLIQDAMGGLMPTPAGRIVARM' A
#
# COMPACT_ATOMS: atom_id res chain seq x y z
N MET A 1 1.73 18.57 11.53
CA MET A 1 2.15 17.30 12.16
C MET A 1 1.71 16.12 11.32
N ASN A 2 2.62 15.20 11.05
CA ASN A 2 2.30 14.05 10.21
C ASN A 2 1.66 12.94 11.02
N ARG A 3 0.47 12.56 10.59
CA ARG A 3 -0.24 11.45 11.19
C ARG A 3 0.00 10.20 10.34
N MET A 4 0.25 9.08 11.02
CA MET A 4 0.38 7.83 10.31
C MET A 4 -0.94 7.47 9.64
N PRO A 5 -0.94 7.10 8.34
CA PRO A 5 -2.16 6.67 7.68
C PRO A 5 -2.77 5.46 8.37
N THR A 6 -4.10 5.38 8.31
CA THR A 6 -4.84 4.25 8.85
C THR A 6 -5.73 3.70 7.75
N ARG A 7 -6.40 2.58 8.04
CA ARG A 7 -7.30 1.99 7.08
C ARG A 7 -8.40 2.97 6.63
N SER A 8 -8.83 3.87 7.52
CA SER A 8 -9.88 4.83 7.18
C SER A 8 -9.43 5.87 6.15
N ASP A 9 -8.13 6.00 5.92
CA ASP A 9 -7.60 6.89 4.88
C ASP A 9 -7.65 6.24 3.49
N LEU A 10 -8.07 4.98 3.40
CA LEU A 10 -8.12 4.22 2.16
C LEU A 10 -9.54 3.82 1.82
N THR A 11 -9.84 3.75 0.52
CA THR A 11 -11.05 3.07 0.06
C THR A 11 -10.85 1.56 0.25
N LEU A 12 -11.95 0.81 0.20
CA LEU A 12 -11.84 -0.66 0.24
C LEU A 12 -10.95 -1.19 -0.86
N ALA A 13 -11.06 -0.62 -2.06
CA ALA A 13 -10.24 -1.04 -3.19
C ALA A 13 -8.76 -0.76 -2.95
N GLU A 14 -8.44 0.40 -2.38
CA GLU A 14 -7.06 0.76 -2.06
C GLU A 14 -6.49 -0.16 -0.99
N HIS A 15 -7.29 -0.45 0.03
CA HIS A 15 -6.85 -1.36 1.09
C HIS A 15 -6.61 -2.78 0.54
N SER A 16 -7.49 -3.25 -0.35
CA SER A 16 -7.31 -4.54 -1.00
C SER A 16 -6.01 -4.59 -1.80
N SER A 17 -5.70 -3.51 -2.52
CA SER A 17 -4.44 -3.41 -3.28
C SER A 17 -3.23 -3.44 -2.35
N LEU A 18 -3.31 -2.74 -1.22
CA LEU A 18 -2.24 -2.79 -0.23
C LEU A 18 -2.02 -4.20 0.30
N CYS A 19 -3.10 -4.93 0.58
CA CYS A 19 -3.01 -6.31 1.03
C CYS A 19 -2.32 -7.21 0.00
N LEU A 20 -2.60 -6.99 -1.30
CA LEU A 20 -1.95 -7.74 -2.36
C LEU A 20 -0.44 -7.50 -2.35
N VAL A 21 -0.02 -6.25 -2.20
CA VAL A 21 1.40 -5.91 -2.13
C VAL A 21 2.03 -6.56 -0.90
N ALA A 22 1.35 -6.50 0.24
CA ALA A 22 1.85 -7.08 1.48
C ALA A 22 2.02 -8.60 1.40
N LYS A 23 1.22 -9.25 0.55
CA LYS A 23 1.33 -10.69 0.33
C LYS A 23 2.38 -11.07 -0.71
N GLY A 24 3.01 -10.09 -1.33
CA GLY A 24 4.06 -10.33 -2.31
C GLY A 24 3.58 -10.45 -3.74
N PHE A 25 2.34 -10.05 -4.03
CA PHE A 25 1.84 -10.07 -5.40
C PHE A 25 2.53 -9.00 -6.24
N MET A 26 2.63 -9.25 -7.54
CA MET A 26 3.29 -8.34 -8.46
C MET A 26 2.53 -7.03 -8.58
N SER A 27 3.27 -5.94 -8.83
CA SER A 27 2.70 -4.60 -8.87
C SER A 27 1.59 -4.44 -9.92
N ARG A 28 1.62 -5.21 -10.99
CA ARG A 28 0.58 -5.10 -12.02
C ARG A 28 -0.76 -5.70 -11.57
N ALA A 29 -0.79 -6.34 -10.41
CA ALA A 29 -2.04 -6.81 -9.85
C ALA A 29 -2.89 -5.70 -9.26
N ILE A 30 -2.35 -4.49 -9.13
CA ILE A 30 -3.07 -3.35 -8.59
C ILE A 30 -3.19 -2.25 -9.64
N ALA A 31 -4.26 -1.44 -9.51
CA ALA A 31 -4.48 -0.33 -10.44
C ALA A 31 -3.40 0.75 -10.25
N PRO A 32 -2.95 1.39 -11.35
CA PRO A 32 -1.95 2.47 -11.22
C PRO A 32 -2.37 3.59 -10.28
N ALA A 33 -3.64 3.93 -10.24
CA ALA A 33 -4.13 4.98 -9.32
C ALA A 33 -3.95 4.56 -7.87
N HIS A 34 -4.20 3.29 -7.56
CA HIS A 34 -4.01 2.77 -6.20
C HIS A 34 -2.52 2.75 -5.83
N ARG A 35 -1.67 2.36 -6.77
CA ARG A 35 -0.23 2.38 -6.56
C ARG A 35 0.24 3.79 -6.21
N THR A 36 -0.15 4.78 -7.01
CA THR A 36 0.23 6.17 -6.76
C THR A 36 -0.23 6.62 -5.38
N ARG A 37 -1.47 6.32 -5.03
CA ARG A 37 -2.03 6.74 -3.75
C ARG A 37 -1.28 6.10 -2.58
N LEU A 38 -1.01 4.79 -2.67
CA LEU A 38 -0.33 4.08 -1.60
C LEU A 38 1.11 4.56 -1.42
N VAL A 39 1.80 4.88 -2.52
CA VAL A 39 3.15 5.45 -2.45
C VAL A 39 3.10 6.82 -1.79
N GLN A 40 2.14 7.67 -2.15
CA GLN A 40 2.00 8.99 -1.57
C GLN A 40 1.76 8.93 -0.06
N LEU A 41 1.03 7.92 0.39
CA LEU A 41 0.74 7.74 1.81
C LEU A 41 1.89 7.07 2.57
N GLY A 42 2.93 6.66 1.87
CA GLY A 42 4.07 6.01 2.50
C GLY A 42 3.78 4.58 2.94
N LEU A 43 2.81 3.92 2.31
CA LEU A 43 2.42 2.56 2.68
C LEU A 43 3.11 1.50 1.84
N ILE A 44 3.55 1.86 0.64
CA ILE A 44 4.35 0.97 -0.20
C ILE A 44 5.52 1.75 -0.77
N GLN A 45 6.52 1.04 -1.25
CA GLN A 45 7.71 1.63 -1.85
C GLN A 45 8.21 0.76 -2.98
N ASP A 46 8.90 1.37 -3.94
CA ASP A 46 9.59 0.62 -4.98
C ASP A 46 10.82 -0.04 -4.39
N ALA A 47 11.01 -1.30 -4.73
CA ALA A 47 12.18 -2.05 -4.34
C ALA A 47 12.69 -2.79 -5.56
N MET A 48 13.90 -3.31 -5.49
CA MET A 48 14.43 -4.08 -6.60
C MET A 48 13.51 -5.25 -6.92
N GLY A 49 12.98 -5.25 -8.13
CA GLY A 49 12.09 -6.31 -8.58
C GLY A 49 10.61 -6.03 -8.35
N GLY A 50 10.21 -4.89 -7.79
CA GLY A 50 8.80 -4.57 -7.65
C GLY A 50 8.45 -3.73 -6.45
N LEU A 51 7.21 -3.84 -5.99
CA LEU A 51 6.70 -3.08 -4.87
C LEU A 51 6.83 -3.88 -3.57
N MET A 52 7.11 -3.16 -2.49
CA MET A 52 7.12 -3.74 -1.14
C MET A 52 6.29 -2.87 -0.21
N PRO A 53 5.65 -3.47 0.80
CA PRO A 53 5.02 -2.67 1.84
C PRO A 53 6.08 -2.04 2.73
N THR A 54 5.84 -0.81 3.16
CA THR A 54 6.65 -0.19 4.21
C THR A 54 6.22 -0.77 5.56
N PRO A 55 6.96 -0.52 6.66
CA PRO A 55 6.48 -0.91 7.98
C PRO A 55 5.09 -0.37 8.28
N ALA A 56 4.82 0.90 7.91
CA ALA A 56 3.49 1.48 8.07
C ALA A 56 2.46 0.73 7.23
N GLY A 57 2.82 0.35 6.00
CA GLY A 57 1.93 -0.39 5.11
C GLY A 57 1.55 -1.74 5.68
N ARG A 58 2.49 -2.42 6.32
CA ARG A 58 2.20 -3.72 6.94
C ARG A 58 1.20 -3.60 8.08
N ILE A 59 1.31 -2.52 8.86
CA ILE A 59 0.38 -2.28 9.95
C ILE A 59 -1.02 -2.01 9.40
N VAL A 60 -1.13 -1.11 8.42
CA VAL A 60 -2.42 -0.75 7.84
C VAL A 60 -3.06 -1.95 7.14
N ALA A 61 -2.27 -2.80 6.49
CA ALA A 61 -2.79 -3.98 5.81
C ALA A 61 -3.46 -4.97 6.77
N ARG A 62 -3.08 -4.93 8.03
CA ARG A 62 -3.66 -5.82 9.06
C ARG A 62 -4.90 -5.24 9.73
N MET A 63 -5.21 -3.99 9.49
CA MET A 63 -6.35 -3.34 10.12
C MET A 63 -7.70 -3.80 9.55
#